data_c26fddd76765db290c31de9bbab9b81d
#
_entry.id   c26fddd76765db290c31de9bbab9b81d
#
_cell.length_a   1.000
_cell.length_b   1.000
_cell.length_c   1.000
_cell.angle_alpha   90.00
_cell.angle_beta   90.00
_cell.angle_gamma   90.00
#
_symmetry.space_group_name_H-M   'P 1'
#
loop_
_entity.id
_entity.type
_entity.pdbx_description
1 polymer ?
#
loop_
_entity_poly.entity_id
_entity_poly.type
_entity_poly.pdbx_seq_one_letter_code
_entity_poly.pdbx_strand_id
1 'polypeptide(L)'
;MFGDESQAILEQAFTNSLPLLIKIINKNLKKGLYGGVCKITEFSIEAPNDDAVTYSCTLTGDGELVNLASVELEQDTMPESSQTLASLTVVSVPGAETGDTSIYVNPTLTPGNKYFYTSGKAPLAFPYYGQVMEQTEWNGTSDITGLTQGNSILIVETDSEGKALKAGSAVVSVNE
;
A
#
# COMPACT_ATOMS: atom_id res chain seq x y z
N MET A 1 8.85 -5.80 14.33
CA MET A 1 9.29 -4.40 14.47
C MET A 1 8.16 -3.56 13.93
N PHE A 2 7.45 -2.83 14.77
CA PHE A 2 6.49 -1.84 14.28
C PHE A 2 7.33 -0.70 13.73
N GLY A 3 7.11 -0.31 12.47
CA GLY A 3 7.83 0.80 11.89
C GLY A 3 7.41 2.15 12.51
N ASP A 4 8.17 3.19 12.30
CA ASP A 4 7.94 4.55 12.80
C ASP A 4 6.53 5.08 12.53
N GLU A 5 5.87 4.60 11.47
CA GLU A 5 4.50 4.97 11.09
C GLU A 5 3.46 4.55 12.13
N SER A 6 3.60 3.37 12.77
CA SER A 6 2.63 2.90 13.77
C SER A 6 2.68 3.73 15.04
N GLN A 7 3.87 4.17 15.47
CA GLN A 7 4.04 5.05 16.60
C GLN A 7 3.39 6.41 16.32
N ALA A 8 3.66 7.01 15.18
CA ALA A 8 3.12 8.30 14.80
C ALA A 8 1.57 8.31 14.77
N ILE A 9 0.96 7.22 14.28
CA ILE A 9 -0.50 7.06 14.27
C ILE A 9 -1.05 7.01 15.69
N LEU A 10 -0.41 6.24 16.60
CA LEU A 10 -0.85 6.14 18.00
C LEU A 10 -0.67 7.45 18.75
N GLU A 11 0.44 8.14 18.58
CA GLU A 11 0.68 9.48 19.16
C GLU A 11 -0.35 10.52 18.67
N GLN A 12 -0.65 10.49 17.37
CA GLN A 12 -1.65 11.38 16.78
C GLN A 12 -3.05 11.08 17.32
N ALA A 13 -3.40 9.79 17.46
CA ALA A 13 -4.67 9.37 18.01
C ALA A 13 -4.80 9.79 19.49
N PHE A 14 -3.74 9.67 20.28
CA PHE A 14 -3.70 10.12 21.67
C PHE A 14 -3.84 11.65 21.78
N THR A 15 -2.99 12.40 21.06
CA THR A 15 -2.94 13.87 21.12
C THR A 15 -4.27 14.52 20.71
N ASN A 16 -4.92 13.96 19.68
CA ASN A 16 -6.18 14.49 19.15
C ASN A 16 -7.43 13.78 19.69
N SER A 17 -7.28 12.88 20.68
CA SER A 17 -8.39 12.09 21.25
C SER A 17 -9.21 11.38 20.17
N LEU A 18 -8.56 10.89 19.10
CA LEU A 18 -9.24 10.22 18.00
C LEU A 18 -9.70 8.81 18.41
N PRO A 19 -10.90 8.40 17.96
CA PRO A 19 -11.35 7.04 18.19
C PRO A 19 -10.55 6.06 17.32
N LEU A 20 -10.21 4.91 17.89
CA LEU A 20 -9.55 3.80 17.23
C LEU A 20 -10.48 2.59 17.18
N LEU A 21 -10.55 1.92 16.04
CA LEU A 21 -11.18 0.62 15.93
C LEU A 21 -10.16 -0.44 16.32
N ILE A 22 -10.45 -1.18 17.38
CA ILE A 22 -9.61 -2.29 17.84
C ILE A 22 -10.24 -3.63 17.52
N LYS A 23 -9.38 -4.62 17.20
CA LYS A 23 -9.76 -6.03 17.12
C LYS A 23 -8.82 -6.85 18.00
N ILE A 24 -9.39 -7.63 18.88
CA ILE A 24 -8.66 -8.61 19.68
C ILE A 24 -8.81 -9.96 18.98
N ILE A 25 -7.70 -10.54 18.57
CA ILE A 25 -7.68 -11.80 17.81
C ILE A 25 -6.86 -12.86 18.55
N ASN A 26 -7.28 -14.11 18.41
CA ASN A 26 -6.47 -15.24 18.79
C ASN A 26 -5.70 -15.75 17.57
N LYS A 27 -4.40 -15.48 17.53
CA LYS A 27 -3.53 -15.85 16.40
C LYS A 27 -3.48 -17.36 16.14
N ASN A 28 -3.53 -18.18 17.20
CA ASN A 28 -3.47 -19.63 17.07
C ASN A 28 -4.74 -20.23 16.47
N LEU A 29 -5.87 -19.65 16.78
CA LEU A 29 -7.18 -20.09 16.29
C LEU A 29 -7.63 -19.35 15.03
N LYS A 30 -6.90 -18.32 14.61
CA LYS A 30 -7.27 -17.41 13.50
C LYS A 30 -8.69 -16.86 13.63
N LYS A 31 -9.14 -16.62 14.87
CA LYS A 31 -10.49 -16.13 15.17
C LYS A 31 -10.43 -14.79 15.90
N GLY A 32 -11.36 -13.90 15.54
CA GLY A 32 -11.64 -12.70 16.33
C GLY A 32 -12.23 -13.09 17.68
N LEU A 33 -11.84 -12.39 18.73
CA LEU A 33 -12.47 -12.52 20.04
C LEU A 33 -13.44 -11.37 20.26
N TYR A 34 -12.95 -10.15 20.17
CA TYR A 34 -13.73 -8.95 20.37
C TYR A 34 -13.27 -7.83 19.43
N GLY A 35 -14.20 -6.93 19.11
CA GLY A 35 -13.92 -5.69 18.40
C GLY A 35 -14.72 -4.54 18.99
N GLY A 36 -14.19 -3.34 18.89
CA GLY A 36 -14.89 -2.16 19.42
C GLY A 36 -14.12 -0.88 19.13
N VAL A 37 -14.75 0.24 19.46
CA VAL A 37 -14.13 1.56 19.40
C VAL A 37 -13.52 1.89 20.75
N CYS A 38 -12.33 2.44 20.75
CA CYS A 38 -11.65 2.91 21.96
C CYS A 38 -10.93 4.23 21.72
N LYS A 39 -10.50 4.86 22.80
CA LYS A 39 -9.58 6.00 22.80
C LYS A 39 -8.35 5.67 23.61
N ILE A 40 -7.22 6.20 23.21
CA ILE A 40 -5.99 6.12 24.01
C ILE A 40 -6.11 7.14 25.13
N THR A 41 -6.01 6.68 26.39
CA THR A 41 -6.08 7.54 27.58
C THR A 41 -4.73 7.78 28.21
N GLU A 42 -3.77 6.89 27.96
CA GLU A 42 -2.38 7.04 28.39
C GLU A 42 -1.46 6.56 27.27
N PHE A 43 -0.37 7.25 27.06
CA PHE A 43 0.66 6.88 26.10
C PHE A 43 2.03 7.19 26.71
N SER A 44 2.91 6.21 26.77
CA SER A 44 4.26 6.38 27.29
C SER A 44 5.28 5.71 26.37
N ILE A 45 6.46 6.31 26.30
CA ILE A 45 7.60 5.81 25.55
C ILE A 45 8.74 5.61 26.52
N GLU A 46 9.35 4.43 26.49
CA GLU A 46 10.57 4.12 27.23
C GLU A 46 11.70 3.89 26.24
N ALA A 47 12.76 4.67 26.37
CA ALA A 47 13.95 4.63 25.52
C ALA A 47 15.20 4.43 26.38
N PRO A 48 15.49 3.21 26.88
CA PRO A 48 16.70 2.92 27.60
C PRO A 48 17.94 3.06 26.70
N ASN A 49 19.08 3.48 27.26
CA ASN A 49 20.28 3.88 26.51
C ASN A 49 20.89 2.81 25.61
N ASP A 50 20.62 1.51 25.85
CA ASP A 50 21.23 0.39 25.12
C ASP A 50 20.21 -0.67 24.68
N ASP A 51 18.92 -0.38 24.67
CA ASP A 51 17.88 -1.37 24.37
C ASP A 51 16.83 -0.81 23.38
N ALA A 52 15.94 -1.68 22.93
CA ALA A 52 14.86 -1.30 22.00
C ALA A 52 13.93 -0.28 22.66
N VAL A 53 13.60 0.78 21.93
CA VAL A 53 12.54 1.72 22.33
C VAL A 53 11.22 0.96 22.39
N THR A 54 10.56 1.03 23.54
CA THR A 54 9.23 0.44 23.75
C THR A 54 8.20 1.53 24.01
N TYR A 55 6.99 1.28 23.62
CA TYR A 55 5.88 2.16 23.96
C TYR A 55 4.72 1.34 24.53
N SER A 56 3.99 1.94 25.44
CA SER A 56 2.78 1.37 26.02
C SER A 56 1.64 2.37 25.91
N CYS A 57 0.43 1.86 25.75
CA CYS A 57 -0.77 2.69 25.76
C CYS A 57 -1.90 2.00 26.52
N THR A 58 -2.70 2.80 27.21
CA THR A 58 -3.95 2.37 27.83
C THR A 58 -5.11 2.74 26.91
N LEU A 59 -5.95 1.74 26.61
CA LEU A 59 -7.11 1.90 25.75
C LEU A 59 -8.38 1.87 26.62
N THR A 60 -9.20 2.91 26.50
CA THR A 60 -10.50 2.97 27.13
C THR A 60 -11.60 2.80 26.07
N GLY A 61 -12.51 1.86 26.27
CA GLY A 61 -13.62 1.62 25.37
C GLY A 61 -14.53 2.85 25.23
N ASP A 62 -14.95 3.14 24.01
CA ASP A 62 -15.90 4.20 23.66
C ASP A 62 -17.10 3.54 22.95
N GLY A 63 -17.90 2.82 23.74
CA GLY A 63 -19.06 2.07 23.27
C GLY A 63 -19.01 0.58 23.62
N GLU A 64 -19.89 -0.20 23.00
CA GLU A 64 -20.05 -1.63 23.25
C GLU A 64 -18.92 -2.44 22.60
N LEU A 65 -18.43 -3.46 23.32
CA LEU A 65 -17.48 -4.43 22.81
C LEU A 65 -18.25 -5.58 22.12
N VAL A 66 -18.07 -5.71 20.81
CA VAL A 66 -18.73 -6.73 19.99
C VAL A 66 -17.95 -8.04 20.07
N ASN A 67 -18.64 -9.15 20.35
CA ASN A 67 -18.05 -10.48 20.30
C ASN A 67 -17.89 -10.92 18.84
N LEU A 68 -16.64 -11.17 18.41
CA LEU A 68 -16.30 -11.58 17.05
C LEU A 68 -16.11 -13.11 16.91
N ALA A 69 -16.44 -13.90 17.94
CA ALA A 69 -16.21 -15.35 17.90
C ALA A 69 -16.99 -16.09 16.81
N SER A 70 -18.12 -15.51 16.34
CA SER A 70 -18.93 -16.02 15.24
C SER A 70 -18.63 -15.36 13.88
N VAL A 71 -17.81 -14.32 13.89
CA VAL A 71 -17.36 -13.67 12.65
C VAL A 71 -16.11 -14.43 12.22
N GLU A 72 -16.22 -15.21 11.14
CA GLU A 72 -15.01 -15.59 10.41
C GLU A 72 -14.39 -14.27 9.98
N LEU A 73 -13.24 -13.94 10.57
CA LEU A 73 -12.42 -12.89 10.02
C LEU A 73 -12.08 -13.39 8.63
N GLU A 74 -12.76 -12.86 7.61
CA GLU A 74 -12.14 -12.86 6.30
C GLU A 74 -10.76 -12.30 6.59
N GLN A 75 -9.82 -13.19 6.47
CA GLN A 75 -8.44 -12.87 6.66
C GLN A 75 -8.24 -11.66 5.74
N ASP A 76 -8.05 -10.48 6.34
CA ASP A 76 -7.32 -9.42 5.65
C ASP A 76 -5.96 -10.05 5.41
N THR A 77 -5.94 -10.84 4.37
CA THR A 77 -4.76 -11.48 3.85
C THR A 77 -3.96 -10.34 3.23
N MET A 78 -3.26 -9.62 4.07
CA MET A 78 -1.88 -9.36 3.66
C MET A 78 -1.35 -10.76 3.33
N PRO A 79 -1.16 -11.08 2.05
CA PRO A 79 -0.64 -12.37 1.70
C PRO A 79 0.60 -12.59 2.57
N GLU A 80 0.63 -13.66 3.36
CA GLU A 80 1.88 -14.22 3.90
C GLU A 80 2.71 -14.74 2.72
N SER A 81 2.73 -13.96 1.66
CA SER A 81 3.66 -14.12 0.59
C SER A 81 4.92 -13.43 1.07
N SER A 82 5.90 -14.21 1.43
CA SER A 82 7.30 -13.78 1.50
C SER A 82 7.79 -13.28 0.13
N GLN A 83 6.91 -13.21 -0.86
CA GLN A 83 7.19 -12.71 -2.19
C GLN A 83 7.09 -11.19 -2.18
N THR A 84 8.21 -10.57 -2.42
CA THR A 84 8.30 -9.13 -2.65
C THR A 84 7.96 -8.83 -4.11
N LEU A 85 7.37 -7.67 -4.32
CA LEU A 85 7.14 -7.15 -5.67
C LEU A 85 8.49 -7.06 -6.41
N ALA A 86 8.60 -7.68 -7.57
CA ALA A 86 9.81 -7.60 -8.36
C ALA A 86 9.91 -6.21 -9.04
N SER A 87 11.14 -5.77 -9.32
CA SER A 87 11.38 -4.47 -9.91
C SER A 87 11.20 -4.48 -11.43
N LEU A 88 10.58 -3.41 -11.96
CA LEU A 88 10.62 -3.03 -13.37
C LEU A 88 11.50 -1.79 -13.51
N THR A 89 12.36 -1.78 -14.53
CA THR A 89 12.99 -0.54 -14.99
C THR A 89 12.04 0.13 -15.97
N VAL A 90 11.56 1.31 -15.62
CA VAL A 90 10.63 2.10 -16.43
C VAL A 90 11.34 3.35 -16.91
N VAL A 91 11.26 3.64 -18.21
CA VAL A 91 11.80 4.85 -18.82
C VAL A 91 10.68 5.55 -19.58
N SER A 92 10.53 6.84 -19.36
CA SER A 92 9.58 7.71 -20.04
C SER A 92 10.34 8.66 -20.95
N VAL A 93 9.89 8.77 -22.19
CA VAL A 93 10.41 9.72 -23.18
C VAL A 93 9.23 10.42 -23.87
N PRO A 94 9.46 11.55 -24.56
CA PRO A 94 8.44 12.17 -25.42
C PRO A 94 7.86 11.18 -26.42
N GLY A 95 6.56 11.14 -26.57
CA GLY A 95 5.84 10.31 -27.52
C GLY A 95 5.86 10.84 -28.95
N ALA A 96 5.12 10.22 -29.86
CA ALA A 96 5.13 10.57 -31.27
C ALA A 96 4.38 11.89 -31.56
N GLU A 97 3.28 12.14 -30.89
CA GLU A 97 2.44 13.32 -31.07
C GLU A 97 2.58 14.29 -29.88
N THR A 98 2.29 15.57 -30.10
CA THR A 98 2.24 16.57 -29.02
C THR A 98 1.28 16.15 -27.92
N GLY A 99 1.76 16.15 -26.68
CA GLY A 99 1.00 15.69 -25.49
C GLY A 99 1.16 14.23 -25.17
N ASP A 100 1.89 13.46 -25.97
CA ASP A 100 2.10 12.03 -25.78
C ASP A 100 3.39 11.71 -25.02
N THR A 101 3.36 10.56 -24.36
CA THR A 101 4.50 9.98 -23.65
C THR A 101 4.69 8.53 -24.08
N SER A 102 5.88 8.18 -24.49
CA SER A 102 6.28 6.80 -24.79
C SER A 102 6.96 6.17 -23.60
N ILE A 103 6.58 4.95 -23.26
CA ILE A 103 7.07 4.23 -22.07
C ILE A 103 7.78 2.95 -22.50
N TYR A 104 8.99 2.77 -21.97
CA TYR A 104 9.78 1.54 -22.12
C TYR A 104 9.89 0.83 -20.78
N VAL A 105 9.66 -0.48 -20.79
CA VAL A 105 9.69 -1.33 -19.59
C VAL A 105 10.66 -2.48 -19.80
N ASN A 106 11.51 -2.72 -18.82
CA ASN A 106 12.42 -3.87 -18.78
C ASN A 106 12.36 -4.55 -17.40
N PRO A 107 12.22 -5.89 -17.33
CA PRO A 107 11.99 -6.81 -18.44
C PRO A 107 10.66 -6.56 -19.15
N THR A 108 10.55 -7.04 -20.39
CA THR A 108 9.31 -6.95 -21.18
C THR A 108 8.21 -7.78 -20.54
N LEU A 109 6.96 -7.48 -20.90
CA LEU A 109 5.78 -8.16 -20.39
C LEU A 109 5.88 -9.68 -20.51
N THR A 110 5.65 -10.37 -19.42
CA THR A 110 5.57 -11.83 -19.42
C THR A 110 4.32 -12.29 -20.19
N PRO A 111 4.42 -13.28 -21.10
CA PRO A 111 3.25 -13.76 -21.84
C PRO A 111 2.10 -14.16 -20.92
N GLY A 112 0.91 -13.63 -21.20
CA GLY A 112 -0.31 -13.86 -20.40
C GLY A 112 -0.56 -12.85 -19.28
N ASN A 113 0.43 -12.01 -18.96
CA ASN A 113 0.32 -10.92 -18.00
C ASN A 113 -0.22 -9.63 -18.67
N LYS A 114 -0.52 -8.63 -17.83
CA LYS A 114 -1.00 -7.32 -18.26
C LYS A 114 -0.20 -6.22 -17.60
N TYR A 115 -0.16 -5.04 -18.23
CA TYR A 115 0.31 -3.82 -17.59
C TYR A 115 -0.87 -2.95 -17.16
N PHE A 116 -0.73 -2.37 -15.96
CA PHE A 116 -1.56 -1.28 -15.47
C PHE A 116 -0.68 -0.07 -15.18
N TYR A 117 -1.23 1.12 -15.30
CA TYR A 117 -0.51 2.33 -14.93
C TYR A 117 -1.37 3.29 -14.11
N THR A 118 -0.69 4.10 -13.34
CA THR A 118 -1.22 5.31 -12.70
C THR A 118 -0.20 6.42 -12.81
N SER A 119 -0.67 7.66 -12.86
CA SER A 119 0.20 8.83 -12.89
C SER A 119 -0.27 9.90 -11.90
N GLY A 120 0.67 10.69 -11.40
CA GLY A 120 0.37 11.76 -10.45
C GLY A 120 1.62 12.42 -9.91
N LYS A 121 1.46 13.31 -8.95
CA LYS A 121 2.60 13.91 -8.23
C LYS A 121 3.35 12.85 -7.43
N ALA A 122 4.68 12.90 -7.48
CA ALA A 122 5.51 12.02 -6.66
C ALA A 122 5.37 12.34 -5.15
N PRO A 123 5.55 11.32 -4.26
CA PRO A 123 5.74 9.92 -4.56
C PRO A 123 4.42 9.19 -4.86
N LEU A 124 4.44 8.22 -5.79
CA LEU A 124 3.32 7.30 -6.00
C LEU A 124 3.48 6.08 -5.08
N ALA A 125 2.36 5.63 -4.50
CA ALA A 125 2.35 4.42 -3.68
C ALA A 125 2.50 3.17 -4.57
N PHE A 126 3.49 2.33 -4.25
CA PHE A 126 3.67 1.03 -4.90
C PHE A 126 2.65 0.03 -4.31
N PRO A 127 2.09 -0.85 -5.14
CA PRO A 127 1.25 -1.93 -4.63
C PRO A 127 2.11 -2.96 -3.87
N TYR A 128 1.46 -3.78 -3.04
CA TYR A 128 2.10 -4.98 -2.52
C TYR A 128 1.94 -6.14 -3.51
N TYR A 129 2.79 -7.16 -3.39
CA TYR A 129 2.71 -8.37 -4.23
C TYR A 129 1.33 -9.04 -4.09
N GLY A 130 0.69 -9.34 -5.20
CA GLY A 130 -0.63 -9.96 -5.23
C GLY A 130 -1.81 -8.99 -5.03
N GLN A 131 -1.58 -7.68 -4.87
CA GLN A 131 -2.65 -6.68 -4.84
C GLN A 131 -3.38 -6.63 -6.18
N VAL A 132 -4.70 -6.68 -6.14
CA VAL A 132 -5.52 -6.53 -7.36
C VAL A 132 -5.47 -5.07 -7.83
N MET A 133 -5.16 -4.88 -9.10
CA MET A 133 -5.04 -3.57 -9.74
C MET A 133 -6.37 -3.21 -10.41
N GLU A 134 -6.85 -1.99 -10.11
CA GLU A 134 -8.09 -1.42 -10.70
C GLU A 134 -7.81 -0.17 -11.55
N GLN A 135 -6.53 0.10 -11.82
CA GLN A 135 -6.07 1.26 -12.59
C GLN A 135 -6.26 1.04 -14.09
N THR A 136 -5.76 1.97 -14.89
CA THR A 136 -5.88 1.90 -16.35
C THR A 136 -4.97 0.81 -16.92
N GLU A 137 -5.55 -0.14 -17.66
CA GLU A 137 -4.79 -1.15 -18.42
C GLU A 137 -4.05 -0.49 -19.59
N TRP A 138 -2.78 -0.89 -19.81
CA TRP A 138 -1.96 -0.43 -20.90
C TRP A 138 -1.40 -1.61 -21.70
N ASN A 139 -1.39 -1.50 -23.02
CA ASN A 139 -0.97 -2.59 -23.90
C ASN A 139 0.56 -2.80 -23.99
N GLY A 140 1.33 -1.96 -23.32
CA GLY A 140 2.80 -2.06 -23.29
C GLY A 140 3.52 -1.48 -24.50
N THR A 141 2.82 -0.92 -25.47
CA THR A 141 3.42 -0.45 -26.74
C THR A 141 2.94 0.91 -27.22
N SER A 142 1.67 1.24 -27.00
CA SER A 142 1.10 2.53 -27.42
C SER A 142 1.58 3.66 -26.54
N ASP A 143 1.77 4.83 -27.09
CA ASP A 143 1.98 6.04 -26.34
C ASP A 143 0.79 6.32 -25.42
N ILE A 144 1.05 6.96 -24.28
CA ILE A 144 0.05 7.32 -23.29
C ILE A 144 -0.19 8.83 -23.40
N THR A 145 -1.44 9.20 -23.63
CA THR A 145 -1.87 10.60 -23.77
C THR A 145 -2.33 11.20 -22.45
N GLY A 146 -2.31 12.52 -22.34
CA GLY A 146 -2.89 13.26 -21.21
C GLY A 146 -2.08 13.18 -19.91
N LEU A 147 -0.84 12.72 -19.96
CA LEU A 147 0.07 12.78 -18.83
C LEU A 147 0.62 14.22 -18.66
N THR A 148 1.00 14.56 -17.43
CA THR A 148 1.58 15.86 -17.11
C THR A 148 3.08 15.76 -17.00
N GLN A 149 3.81 16.61 -17.75
CA GLN A 149 5.27 16.74 -17.69
C GLN A 149 5.76 16.89 -16.24
N GLY A 150 6.76 16.09 -15.86
CA GLY A 150 7.37 16.12 -14.53
C GLY A 150 6.61 15.39 -13.43
N ASN A 151 5.40 14.91 -13.68
CA ASN A 151 4.72 13.98 -12.77
C ASN A 151 5.43 12.61 -12.77
N SER A 152 5.05 11.74 -11.86
CA SER A 152 5.49 10.34 -11.90
C SER A 152 4.45 9.47 -12.58
N ILE A 153 4.93 8.43 -13.28
CA ILE A 153 4.12 7.30 -13.74
C ILE A 153 4.62 6.03 -13.07
N LEU A 154 3.70 5.22 -12.57
CA LEU A 154 3.94 3.89 -12.02
C LEU A 154 3.37 2.86 -12.99
N ILE A 155 4.19 1.91 -13.40
CA ILE A 155 3.79 0.76 -14.22
C ILE A 155 3.81 -0.48 -13.33
N VAL A 156 2.76 -1.28 -13.42
CA VAL A 156 2.61 -2.53 -12.67
C VAL A 156 2.33 -3.66 -13.65
N GLU A 157 3.15 -4.71 -13.62
CA GLU A 157 2.85 -5.97 -14.30
C GLU A 157 2.02 -6.85 -13.36
N THR A 158 0.92 -7.35 -13.87
CA THR A 158 0.00 -8.24 -13.15
C THR A 158 -0.13 -9.57 -13.85
N ASP A 159 -0.61 -10.58 -13.13
CA ASP A 159 -1.09 -11.83 -13.75
C ASP A 159 -2.41 -11.62 -14.50
N SER A 160 -2.96 -12.73 -15.03
CA SER A 160 -4.23 -12.72 -15.76
C SER A 160 -5.43 -12.34 -14.89
N GLU A 161 -5.32 -12.45 -13.56
CA GLU A 161 -6.35 -12.06 -12.58
C GLU A 161 -6.21 -10.60 -12.12
N GLY A 162 -5.19 -9.89 -12.61
CA GLY A 162 -4.93 -8.50 -12.24
C GLY A 162 -4.13 -8.32 -10.95
N LYS A 163 -3.49 -9.38 -10.44
CA LYS A 163 -2.69 -9.32 -9.21
C LYS A 163 -1.27 -8.84 -9.51
N ALA A 164 -0.79 -7.85 -8.78
CA ALA A 164 0.52 -7.23 -8.96
C ALA A 164 1.67 -8.21 -8.71
N LEU A 165 2.59 -8.29 -9.68
CA LEU A 165 3.78 -9.15 -9.65
C LEU A 165 5.07 -8.34 -9.66
N LYS A 166 5.11 -7.27 -10.46
CA LYS A 166 6.28 -6.40 -10.64
C LYS A 166 5.83 -4.95 -10.76
N ALA A 167 6.66 -4.01 -10.34
CA ALA A 167 6.37 -2.59 -10.53
C ALA A 167 7.65 -1.75 -10.71
N GLY A 168 7.47 -0.61 -11.35
CA GLY A 168 8.51 0.39 -11.52
C GLY A 168 7.92 1.75 -11.85
N SER A 169 8.66 2.82 -11.59
CA SER A 169 8.21 4.18 -11.84
C SER A 169 9.23 5.00 -12.62
N ALA A 170 8.75 6.00 -13.31
CA ALA A 170 9.58 7.00 -14.01
C ALA A 170 8.98 8.40 -13.85
N VAL A 171 9.80 9.42 -14.12
CA VAL A 171 9.30 10.79 -14.29
C VAL A 171 8.76 10.94 -15.71
N VAL A 172 7.56 11.45 -15.85
CA VAL A 172 6.88 11.64 -17.13
C VAL A 172 7.61 12.69 -17.98
N SER A 173 7.89 12.31 -19.22
CA SER A 173 8.38 13.19 -20.28
C SER A 173 7.38 13.22 -21.42
N VAL A 174 6.83 14.39 -21.71
CA VAL A 174 5.78 14.60 -22.72
C VAL A 174 6.39 15.26 -23.96
N ASN A 175 5.87 14.97 -25.15
CA ASN A 175 6.20 15.68 -26.38
C ASN A 175 5.51 17.06 -26.36
N GLU A 176 6.27 18.13 -26.40
CA GLU A 176 5.81 19.54 -26.35
C GLU A 176 5.45 20.07 -27.74
#